data_57d34c5a064163941b5dcaf94442b4f9
#
_entry.id   57d34c5a064163941b5dcaf94442b4f9
#
_cell.length_a   1.000
_cell.length_b   1.000
_cell.length_c   1.000
_cell.angle_alpha   90.00
_cell.angle_beta   90.00
_cell.angle_gamma   90.00
#
_symmetry.space_group_name_H-M   'P 1'
#
loop_
_entity.id
_entity.type
_entity.pdbx_description
1 polymer ?
#
loop_
_entity_poly.entity_id
_entity_poly.type
_entity_poly.pdbx_seq_one_letter_code
_entity_poly.pdbx_strand_id
1 'polypeptide(L)'
;NQYTQAAILSVVYKESSFIPKNENLNYSEKRILEVWPATPLQAAKDSANNPEKLGNLKYGGKYGNSPTEGYKFRGRGYNQITFKSAYEKYSNLIKVDLITDPDKLNNPTYAGQVAISFFRNGLPQLGSTLTNYYNNASHDINAFNTLEDAVGAIYHVNAGAGSKMEKILLDTTGGRKKAF
;
A
#
# COMPACT_ATOMS: atom_id res chain seq x y z
N ASN A 1 6.72 19.91 3.17
CA ASN A 1 8.08 20.42 3.01
C ASN A 1 8.96 19.46 2.19
N GLN A 2 10.20 19.82 1.90
CA GLN A 2 11.13 19.05 1.07
C GLN A 2 11.45 17.66 1.63
N TYR A 3 11.58 17.53 2.95
CA TYR A 3 11.91 16.26 3.61
C TYR A 3 10.76 15.24 3.46
N THR A 4 9.53 15.70 3.65
CA THR A 4 8.34 14.87 3.45
C THR A 4 8.20 14.43 1.99
N GLN A 5 8.43 15.35 1.06
CA GLN A 5 8.39 15.04 -0.37
C GLN A 5 9.42 13.97 -0.73
N ALA A 6 10.66 14.14 -0.29
CA ALA A 6 11.72 13.15 -0.52
C ALA A 6 11.37 11.79 0.10
N ALA A 7 10.84 11.78 1.33
CA ALA A 7 10.43 10.55 2.02
C ALA A 7 9.30 9.82 1.26
N ILE A 8 8.25 10.52 0.85
CA ILE A 8 7.15 9.92 0.07
C ILE A 8 7.68 9.38 -1.26
N LEU A 9 8.48 10.16 -1.99
CA LEU A 9 9.05 9.73 -3.26
C LEU A 9 9.92 8.49 -3.11
N SER A 10 10.70 8.37 -2.04
CA SER A 10 11.53 7.19 -1.80
C SER A 10 10.70 5.93 -1.55
N VAL A 11 9.60 6.05 -0.79
CA VAL A 11 8.69 4.92 -0.57
C VAL A 11 8.01 4.52 -1.87
N VAL A 12 7.46 5.49 -2.61
CA VAL A 12 6.82 5.24 -3.90
C VAL A 12 7.78 4.58 -4.88
N TYR A 13 9.03 5.08 -4.95
CA TYR A 13 10.06 4.44 -5.76
C TYR A 13 10.32 3.00 -5.35
N LYS A 14 10.50 2.75 -4.06
CA LYS A 14 10.81 1.42 -3.53
C LYS A 14 9.68 0.41 -3.78
N GLU A 15 8.43 0.82 -3.64
CA GLU A 15 7.27 -0.06 -3.77
C GLU A 15 6.85 -0.28 -5.24
N SER A 16 7.05 0.70 -6.11
CA SER A 16 6.50 0.69 -7.47
C SER A 16 7.47 1.10 -8.57
N SER A 17 8.68 1.57 -8.24
CA SER A 17 9.61 2.21 -9.20
C SER A 17 8.94 3.35 -9.99
N PHE A 18 8.05 4.10 -9.35
CA PHE A 18 7.19 5.13 -9.95
C PHE A 18 6.27 4.64 -11.08
N ILE A 19 6.01 3.33 -11.15
CA ILE A 19 5.06 2.77 -12.12
C ILE A 19 3.79 2.35 -11.38
N PRO A 20 2.68 3.08 -11.51
CA PRO A 20 1.41 2.65 -10.95
C PRO A 20 0.92 1.44 -11.76
N LYS A 21 0.59 0.36 -11.07
CA LYS A 21 0.25 -0.91 -11.73
C LYS A 21 -0.86 -1.66 -11.00
N ASN A 22 -1.49 -2.55 -11.74
CA ASN A 22 -2.40 -3.55 -11.20
C ASN A 22 -1.61 -4.70 -10.56
N GLU A 23 -2.12 -5.22 -9.46
CA GLU A 23 -1.67 -6.48 -8.90
C GLU A 23 -1.84 -7.59 -9.95
N ASN A 24 -0.77 -8.37 -10.15
CA ASN A 24 -0.81 -9.52 -11.02
C ASN A 24 -1.28 -10.76 -10.23
N LEU A 25 -2.45 -11.24 -10.55
CA LEU A 25 -3.06 -12.44 -9.95
C LEU A 25 -3.00 -13.66 -10.89
N ASN A 26 -2.20 -13.62 -11.94
CA ASN A 26 -2.01 -14.76 -12.85
C ASN A 26 -0.99 -15.76 -12.27
N TYR A 27 -1.42 -16.53 -11.29
CA TYR A 27 -0.56 -17.47 -10.56
C TYR A 27 -0.86 -18.91 -10.92
N SER A 28 0.19 -19.73 -10.99
CA SER A 28 0.05 -21.19 -11.03
C SER A 28 -0.50 -21.72 -9.69
N GLU A 29 -1.04 -22.94 -9.70
CA GLU A 29 -1.47 -23.64 -8.47
C GLU A 29 -0.37 -23.61 -7.39
N LYS A 30 0.85 -24.01 -7.76
CA LYS A 30 2.01 -24.00 -6.87
C LYS A 30 2.23 -22.62 -6.26
N ARG A 31 2.21 -21.57 -7.09
CA ARG A 31 2.42 -20.19 -6.61
C ARG A 31 1.30 -19.70 -5.68
N ILE A 32 0.06 -20.10 -5.93
CA ILE A 32 -1.06 -19.79 -5.04
C ILE A 32 -0.83 -20.38 -3.65
N LEU A 33 -0.42 -21.65 -3.57
CA LEU A 33 -0.16 -22.33 -2.31
C LEU A 33 1.09 -21.80 -1.58
N GLU A 34 2.09 -21.34 -2.31
CA GLU A 34 3.26 -20.66 -1.72
C GLU A 34 2.89 -19.31 -1.08
N VAL A 35 2.11 -18.49 -1.78
CA VAL A 35 1.73 -17.15 -1.30
C VAL A 35 0.64 -17.22 -0.22
N TRP A 36 -0.30 -18.16 -0.37
CA TRP A 36 -1.40 -18.36 0.57
C TRP A 36 -1.51 -19.84 0.98
N PRO A 37 -0.65 -20.31 1.88
CA PRO A 37 -0.57 -21.74 2.27
C PRO A 37 -1.88 -22.33 2.82
N ALA A 38 -2.74 -21.47 3.40
CA ALA A 38 -4.05 -21.89 3.92
C ALA A 38 -5.14 -22.05 2.83
N THR A 39 -4.80 -21.90 1.53
CA THR A 39 -5.75 -22.09 0.45
C THR A 39 -6.02 -23.58 0.26
N PRO A 40 -7.29 -24.04 0.25
CA PRO A 40 -7.59 -25.44 -0.08
C PRO A 40 -7.04 -25.80 -1.46
N LEU A 41 -6.45 -26.99 -1.58
CA LEU A 41 -5.81 -27.44 -2.82
C LEU A 41 -6.75 -27.36 -4.04
N GLN A 42 -8.02 -27.77 -3.88
CA GLN A 42 -8.99 -27.69 -4.96
C GLN A 42 -9.25 -26.24 -5.40
N ALA A 43 -9.39 -25.31 -4.44
CA ALA A 43 -9.59 -23.89 -4.74
C ALA A 43 -8.36 -23.30 -5.45
N ALA A 44 -7.14 -23.72 -5.09
CA ALA A 44 -5.92 -23.32 -5.79
C ALA A 44 -5.90 -23.83 -7.24
N LYS A 45 -6.27 -25.10 -7.48
CA LYS A 45 -6.40 -25.67 -8.83
C LYS A 45 -7.43 -24.90 -9.67
N ASP A 46 -8.62 -24.66 -9.12
CA ASP A 46 -9.71 -23.98 -9.83
C ASP A 46 -9.41 -22.51 -10.17
N SER A 47 -8.50 -21.89 -9.43
CA SER A 47 -8.09 -20.50 -9.60
C SER A 47 -6.75 -20.34 -10.33
N ALA A 48 -6.04 -21.43 -10.61
CA ALA A 48 -4.75 -21.40 -11.30
C ALA A 48 -4.89 -20.80 -12.70
N ASN A 49 -4.00 -19.85 -13.02
CA ASN A 49 -3.98 -19.09 -14.27
C ASN A 49 -5.31 -18.40 -14.61
N ASN A 50 -6.11 -18.13 -13.59
CA ASN A 50 -7.36 -17.37 -13.69
C ASN A 50 -7.36 -16.22 -12.67
N PRO A 51 -6.86 -15.04 -13.07
CA PRO A 51 -6.74 -13.87 -12.18
C PRO A 51 -8.06 -13.45 -11.54
N GLU A 52 -9.18 -13.54 -12.28
CA GLU A 52 -10.47 -13.14 -11.77
C GLU A 52 -10.97 -14.10 -10.68
N LYS A 53 -10.91 -15.40 -10.93
CA LYS A 53 -11.27 -16.39 -9.91
C LYS A 53 -10.39 -16.25 -8.67
N LEU A 54 -9.08 -16.07 -8.86
CA LEU A 54 -8.16 -15.89 -7.74
C LEU A 54 -8.45 -14.61 -6.95
N GLY A 55 -8.67 -13.49 -7.64
CA GLY A 55 -9.04 -12.22 -7.00
C GLY A 55 -10.33 -12.34 -6.19
N ASN A 56 -11.35 -12.96 -6.75
CA ASN A 56 -12.62 -13.18 -6.06
C ASN A 56 -12.48 -14.14 -4.88
N LEU A 57 -11.67 -15.20 -5.01
CA LEU A 57 -11.35 -16.11 -3.90
C LEU A 57 -10.64 -15.40 -2.74
N LYS A 58 -9.70 -14.49 -3.03
CA LYS A 58 -8.87 -13.86 -2.01
C LYS A 58 -9.48 -12.61 -1.39
N TYR A 59 -10.19 -11.83 -2.17
CA TYR A 59 -10.66 -10.50 -1.80
C TYR A 59 -12.19 -10.36 -1.81
N GLY A 60 -12.92 -11.31 -2.38
CA GLY A 60 -14.40 -11.31 -2.39
C GLY A 60 -14.97 -11.42 -0.99
N GLY A 61 -16.08 -10.74 -0.73
CA GLY A 61 -16.78 -10.73 0.55
C GLY A 61 -16.06 -10.01 1.69
N LYS A 62 -14.97 -9.25 1.40
CA LYS A 62 -14.13 -8.58 2.42
C LYS A 62 -14.14 -7.08 2.20
N TYR A 63 -14.11 -6.32 3.29
CA TYR A 63 -13.92 -4.86 3.30
C TYR A 63 -14.74 -4.12 2.23
N GLY A 64 -16.05 -4.43 2.15
CA GLY A 64 -17.00 -3.80 1.22
C GLY A 64 -17.11 -4.46 -0.15
N ASN A 65 -16.24 -5.41 -0.50
CA ASN A 65 -16.40 -6.20 -1.73
C ASN A 65 -17.60 -7.16 -1.60
N SER A 66 -18.42 -7.28 -2.64
CA SER A 66 -19.27 -8.46 -2.82
C SER A 66 -18.41 -9.70 -3.13
N PRO A 67 -18.95 -10.92 -3.07
CA PRO A 67 -18.20 -12.13 -3.38
C PRO A 67 -17.51 -12.13 -4.76
N THR A 68 -18.05 -11.41 -5.72
CA THR A 68 -17.58 -11.34 -7.11
C THR A 68 -16.80 -10.06 -7.45
N GLU A 69 -16.58 -9.17 -6.48
CA GLU A 69 -15.87 -7.91 -6.71
C GLU A 69 -14.39 -7.95 -6.31
N GLY A 70 -13.88 -9.07 -5.82
CA GLY A 70 -12.51 -9.18 -5.36
C GLY A 70 -11.48 -8.84 -6.44
N TYR A 71 -11.66 -9.32 -7.65
CA TYR A 71 -10.78 -8.98 -8.77
C TYR A 71 -10.92 -7.52 -9.20
N LYS A 72 -12.16 -7.00 -9.20
CA LYS A 72 -12.43 -5.60 -9.54
C LYS A 72 -11.65 -4.66 -8.65
N PHE A 73 -11.61 -4.91 -7.34
CA PHE A 73 -10.95 -4.06 -6.36
C PHE A 73 -9.64 -4.66 -5.83
N ARG A 74 -8.87 -5.33 -6.71
CA ARG A 74 -7.49 -5.79 -6.42
C ARG A 74 -6.53 -4.62 -6.29
N GLY A 75 -5.31 -4.89 -5.84
CA GLY A 75 -4.27 -3.89 -5.65
C GLY A 75 -3.99 -3.04 -6.89
N ARG A 76 -3.96 -1.70 -6.76
CA ARG A 76 -3.63 -0.75 -7.83
C ARG A 76 -2.87 0.47 -7.32
N GLY A 77 -2.25 1.16 -8.28
CA GLY A 77 -1.52 2.39 -8.04
C GLY A 77 -0.18 2.18 -7.35
N TYR A 78 0.40 3.24 -6.83
CA TYR A 78 1.69 3.19 -6.14
C TYR A 78 1.63 2.44 -4.81
N ASN A 79 0.55 2.60 -4.05
CA ASN A 79 0.36 2.03 -2.72
C ASN A 79 -0.43 0.72 -2.72
N GLN A 80 -0.72 0.16 -3.90
CA GLN A 80 -1.48 -1.08 -4.04
C GLN A 80 -2.80 -1.05 -3.25
N ILE A 81 -3.59 0.01 -3.46
CA ILE A 81 -4.90 0.17 -2.83
C ILE A 81 -5.78 -1.01 -3.21
N THR A 82 -6.31 -1.69 -2.21
CA THR A 82 -7.11 -2.91 -2.34
C THR A 82 -8.41 -2.77 -1.56
N PHE A 83 -9.46 -3.47 -1.99
CA PHE A 83 -10.80 -3.49 -1.43
C PHE A 83 -11.65 -2.25 -1.71
N LYS A 84 -12.93 -2.47 -1.94
CA LYS A 84 -13.92 -1.44 -2.28
C LYS A 84 -13.95 -0.28 -1.29
N SER A 85 -13.91 -0.57 0.01
CA SER A 85 -13.90 0.47 1.04
C SER A 85 -12.71 1.42 0.93
N ALA A 86 -11.53 0.93 0.54
CA ALA A 86 -10.38 1.78 0.30
C ALA A 86 -10.55 2.62 -0.99
N TYR A 87 -11.08 2.02 -2.06
CA TYR A 87 -11.41 2.76 -3.28
C TYR A 87 -12.43 3.86 -3.03
N GLU A 88 -13.49 3.60 -2.24
CA GLU A 88 -14.48 4.60 -1.83
C GLU A 88 -13.84 5.74 -1.04
N LYS A 89 -13.02 5.39 -0.03
CA LYS A 89 -12.28 6.36 0.77
C LYS A 89 -11.47 7.32 -0.11
N TYR A 90 -10.66 6.77 -1.02
CA TYR A 90 -9.79 7.60 -1.85
C TYR A 90 -10.54 8.30 -2.98
N SER A 91 -11.61 7.73 -3.52
CA SER A 91 -12.53 8.44 -4.43
C SER A 91 -13.01 9.74 -3.80
N ASN A 92 -13.44 9.67 -2.55
CA ASN A 92 -13.93 10.84 -1.80
C ASN A 92 -12.82 11.85 -1.50
N LEU A 93 -11.61 11.39 -1.18
CA LEU A 93 -10.49 12.27 -0.83
C LEU A 93 -9.93 13.03 -2.04
N ILE A 94 -9.78 12.36 -3.19
CA ILE A 94 -9.21 12.99 -4.39
C ILE A 94 -10.26 13.50 -5.38
N LYS A 95 -11.56 13.31 -5.07
CA LYS A 95 -12.71 13.73 -5.90
C LYS A 95 -12.71 13.11 -7.30
N VAL A 96 -12.32 11.85 -7.39
CA VAL A 96 -12.29 11.06 -8.63
C VAL A 96 -13.04 9.75 -8.41
N ASP A 97 -13.96 9.41 -9.31
CA ASP A 97 -14.65 8.12 -9.22
C ASP A 97 -13.70 6.95 -9.55
N LEU A 98 -13.29 6.24 -8.49
CA LEU A 98 -12.49 5.02 -8.54
C LEU A 98 -13.34 3.75 -8.38
N ILE A 99 -14.65 3.90 -8.16
CA ILE A 99 -15.55 2.75 -7.97
C ILE A 99 -16.04 2.24 -9.29
N THR A 100 -16.50 3.15 -10.16
CA THR A 100 -16.94 2.80 -11.49
C THR A 100 -15.75 2.37 -12.34
N ASP A 101 -14.63 3.10 -12.25
CA ASP A 101 -13.41 2.83 -13.01
C ASP A 101 -12.18 2.78 -12.07
N PRO A 102 -11.90 1.61 -11.45
CA PRO A 102 -10.74 1.42 -10.60
C PRO A 102 -9.38 1.57 -11.33
N ASP A 103 -9.36 1.37 -12.66
CA ASP A 103 -8.13 1.44 -13.46
C ASP A 103 -7.59 2.87 -13.60
N LYS A 104 -8.37 3.89 -13.24
CA LYS A 104 -7.86 5.26 -13.07
C LYS A 104 -6.65 5.34 -12.14
N LEU A 105 -6.51 4.42 -11.18
CA LEU A 105 -5.31 4.35 -10.32
C LEU A 105 -4.03 3.95 -11.06
N ASN A 106 -4.10 3.55 -12.32
CA ASN A 106 -2.93 3.36 -13.17
C ASN A 106 -2.44 4.67 -13.82
N ASN A 107 -3.21 5.75 -13.70
CA ASN A 107 -2.77 7.07 -14.09
C ASN A 107 -1.85 7.66 -13.00
N PRO A 108 -0.60 8.08 -13.34
CA PRO A 108 0.35 8.60 -12.36
C PRO A 108 -0.16 9.77 -11.52
N THR A 109 -1.00 10.64 -12.10
CA THR A 109 -1.58 11.78 -11.38
C THR A 109 -2.49 11.32 -10.25
N TYR A 110 -3.43 10.42 -10.54
CA TYR A 110 -4.36 9.93 -9.52
C TYR A 110 -3.67 9.02 -8.51
N ALA A 111 -2.73 8.17 -8.97
CA ALA A 111 -1.91 7.36 -8.08
C ALA A 111 -1.08 8.22 -7.12
N GLY A 112 -0.52 9.34 -7.60
CA GLY A 112 0.21 10.32 -6.78
C GLY A 112 -0.69 11.01 -5.75
N GLN A 113 -1.87 11.47 -6.14
CA GLN A 113 -2.84 12.07 -5.23
C GLN A 113 -3.27 11.10 -4.13
N VAL A 114 -3.50 9.83 -4.49
CA VAL A 114 -3.82 8.77 -3.52
C VAL A 114 -2.64 8.50 -2.60
N ALA A 115 -1.41 8.44 -3.11
CA ALA A 115 -0.22 8.22 -2.29
C ALA A 115 -0.03 9.33 -1.25
N ILE A 116 -0.14 10.60 -1.65
CA ILE A 116 -0.07 11.74 -0.73
C ILE A 116 -1.18 11.66 0.32
N SER A 117 -2.42 11.35 -0.10
CA SER A 117 -3.56 11.21 0.82
C SER A 117 -3.37 10.05 1.79
N PHE A 118 -2.78 8.93 1.33
CA PHE A 118 -2.47 7.77 2.16
C PHE A 118 -1.52 8.13 3.29
N PHE A 119 -0.41 8.77 3.00
CA PHE A 119 0.58 9.14 4.01
C PHE A 119 0.06 10.23 4.94
N ARG A 120 -0.60 11.26 4.41
CA ARG A 120 -1.20 12.34 5.21
C ARG A 120 -2.22 11.81 6.24
N ASN A 121 -3.07 10.88 5.84
CA ASN A 121 -4.11 10.33 6.72
C ASN A 121 -3.59 9.19 7.60
N GLY A 122 -2.45 8.59 7.27
CA GLY A 122 -1.83 7.53 8.05
C GLY A 122 -1.04 8.04 9.25
N LEU A 123 -0.38 9.20 9.13
CA LEU A 123 0.44 9.77 10.21
C LEU A 123 -0.31 9.95 11.54
N PRO A 124 -1.52 10.53 11.58
CA PRO A 124 -2.27 10.69 12.83
C PRO A 124 -2.64 9.37 13.50
N GLN A 125 -2.65 8.26 12.77
CA GLN A 125 -3.02 6.94 13.28
C GLN A 125 -1.85 6.22 13.97
N LEU A 126 -0.62 6.70 13.82
CA LEU A 126 0.57 6.08 14.42
C LEU A 126 0.69 6.34 15.93
N GLY A 127 -0.02 7.35 16.46
CA GLY A 127 -0.06 7.65 17.89
C GLY A 127 1.32 7.79 18.51
N SER A 128 1.53 7.20 19.70
CA SER A 128 2.78 7.24 20.43
C SER A 128 3.95 6.51 19.74
N THR A 129 3.69 5.73 18.72
CA THR A 129 4.76 5.00 17.98
C THR A 129 5.78 5.97 17.38
N LEU A 130 5.34 7.11 16.87
CA LEU A 130 6.25 8.13 16.32
C LEU A 130 7.14 8.74 17.40
N THR A 131 6.59 9.06 18.58
CA THR A 131 7.34 9.70 19.66
C THR A 131 8.37 8.77 20.29
N ASN A 132 8.18 7.46 20.21
CA ASN A 132 9.12 6.48 20.75
C ASN A 132 10.38 6.29 19.88
N TYR A 133 10.31 6.61 18.60
CA TYR A 133 11.37 6.31 17.64
C TYR A 133 12.05 7.52 17.03
N TYR A 134 11.42 8.70 17.07
CA TYR A 134 11.90 9.91 16.39
C TYR A 134 11.79 11.13 17.31
N ASN A 135 12.90 11.85 17.47
CA ASN A 135 12.98 13.01 18.37
C ASN A 135 12.05 14.17 17.99
N ASN A 136 11.71 14.29 16.72
CA ASN A 136 10.80 15.30 16.15
C ASN A 136 9.58 14.68 15.50
N ALA A 137 9.01 13.64 16.14
CA ALA A 137 7.84 12.98 15.63
C ALA A 137 6.65 13.95 15.57
N SER A 138 6.12 14.14 14.39
CA SER A 138 4.93 14.95 14.14
C SER A 138 3.88 14.14 13.42
N HIS A 139 2.63 14.34 13.81
CA HIS A 139 1.47 13.85 13.07
C HIS A 139 1.09 14.75 11.89
N ASP A 140 1.75 15.91 11.77
CA ASP A 140 1.62 16.79 10.61
C ASP A 140 2.69 16.45 9.57
N ILE A 141 2.24 16.06 8.39
CA ILE A 141 3.09 15.73 7.25
C ILE A 141 4.04 16.86 6.82
N ASN A 142 3.77 18.10 7.23
CA ASN A 142 4.58 19.27 6.89
C ASN A 142 5.58 19.67 7.98
N ALA A 143 5.56 19.01 9.13
CA ALA A 143 6.32 19.47 10.31
C ALA A 143 7.70 18.80 10.48
N PHE A 144 8.10 17.89 9.60
CA PHE A 144 9.42 17.24 9.67
C PHE A 144 10.54 18.22 9.31
N ASN A 145 11.56 18.25 10.17
CA ASN A 145 12.73 19.13 10.03
C ASN A 145 13.98 18.41 9.51
N THR A 146 13.95 17.09 9.49
CA THR A 146 15.04 16.26 8.97
C THR A 146 14.50 15.22 7.98
N LEU A 147 15.36 14.78 7.06
CA LEU A 147 15.02 13.70 6.14
C LEU A 147 14.82 12.37 6.90
N GLU A 148 15.63 12.13 7.92
CA GLU A 148 15.59 10.91 8.70
C GLU A 148 14.24 10.73 9.41
N ASP A 149 13.74 11.76 10.08
CA ASP A 149 12.44 11.74 10.76
C ASP A 149 11.29 11.58 9.76
N ALA A 150 11.36 12.30 8.64
CA ALA A 150 10.35 12.19 7.59
C ALA A 150 10.31 10.77 6.99
N VAL A 151 11.47 10.21 6.64
CA VAL A 151 11.56 8.84 6.10
C VAL A 151 11.04 7.83 7.09
N GLY A 152 11.45 7.91 8.34
CA GLY A 152 10.99 7.00 9.38
C GLY A 152 9.47 7.02 9.54
N ALA A 153 8.88 8.20 9.68
CA ALA A 153 7.43 8.36 9.83
C ALA A 153 6.66 7.85 8.60
N ILE A 154 7.07 8.22 7.40
CA ILE A 154 6.43 7.79 6.15
C ILE A 154 6.53 6.26 5.96
N TYR A 155 7.65 5.66 6.33
CA TYR A 155 7.79 4.20 6.30
C TYR A 155 6.90 3.49 7.31
N HIS A 156 6.72 4.03 8.51
CA HIS A 156 5.78 3.47 9.48
C HIS A 156 4.35 3.47 8.97
N VAL A 157 3.92 4.52 8.30
CA VAL A 157 2.60 4.57 7.64
C VAL A 157 2.47 3.45 6.59
N ASN A 158 3.51 3.21 5.81
CA ASN A 158 3.49 2.21 4.74
C ASN A 158 3.53 0.77 5.26
N ALA A 159 4.33 0.51 6.29
CA ALA A 159 4.62 -0.84 6.77
C ALA A 159 3.74 -1.28 7.96
N GLY A 160 3.09 -0.31 8.63
CA GLY A 160 2.42 -0.53 9.90
C GLY A 160 3.40 -0.62 11.09
N ALA A 161 2.92 -0.22 12.27
CA ALA A 161 3.68 -0.31 13.50
C ALA A 161 3.94 -1.78 13.89
N GLY A 162 5.15 -2.09 14.37
CA GLY A 162 5.53 -3.44 14.82
C GLY A 162 5.80 -4.45 13.70
N SER A 163 5.85 -4.01 12.46
CA SER A 163 6.15 -4.87 11.32
C SER A 163 7.63 -5.28 11.27
N LYS A 164 7.94 -6.39 10.58
CA LYS A 164 9.33 -6.76 10.23
C LYS A 164 10.11 -5.61 9.59
N MET A 165 9.42 -4.68 8.98
CA MET A 165 9.95 -3.50 8.30
C MET A 165 10.47 -2.45 9.27
N GLU A 166 9.89 -2.33 10.46
CA GLU A 166 10.39 -1.45 11.52
C GLU A 166 11.84 -1.81 11.91
N LYS A 167 12.14 -3.12 12.05
CA LYS A 167 13.50 -3.59 12.32
C LYS A 167 14.48 -3.28 11.19
N ILE A 168 14.03 -3.31 9.94
CA ILE A 168 14.84 -3.00 8.76
C ILE A 168 15.12 -1.49 8.66
N LEU A 169 14.20 -0.63 9.09
CA LEU A 169 14.40 0.82 9.14
C LEU A 169 15.42 1.24 10.19
N LEU A 170 15.40 0.54 11.33
CA LEU A 170 16.32 0.78 12.44
C LEU A 170 17.71 0.19 12.17
N ASP A 171 17.84 -0.74 11.23
CA ASP A 171 19.12 -1.29 10.79
C ASP A 171 19.85 -0.30 9.89
N THR A 172 20.83 0.39 10.48
CA THR A 172 21.63 1.42 9.79
C THR A 172 22.54 0.88 8.69
N THR A 173 22.75 -0.44 8.61
CA THR A 173 23.77 -1.05 7.74
C THR A 173 23.23 -1.54 6.38
N GLY A 174 21.96 -1.85 6.25
CA GLY A 174 21.44 -2.49 5.05
C GLY A 174 20.03 -2.06 4.61
N GLY A 175 19.36 -1.28 5.42
CA GLY A 175 17.97 -0.94 5.23
C GLY A 175 17.70 0.10 4.14
N ARG A 176 16.48 0.54 4.07
CA ARG A 176 15.97 1.50 3.09
C ARG A 176 16.60 2.90 3.16
N LYS A 177 17.43 3.19 4.19
CA LYS A 177 18.27 4.38 4.25
C LYS A 177 19.28 4.49 3.08
N LYS A 178 19.58 3.37 2.38
CA LYS A 178 20.44 3.38 1.18
C LYS A 178 19.73 3.76 -0.11
N ALA A 179 18.45 4.05 -0.09
CA ALA A 179 17.70 4.50 -1.27
C ALA A 179 17.74 6.02 -1.48
N PHE A 180 18.59 6.74 -0.71
CA PHE A 180 18.84 8.19 -0.80
C PHE A 180 20.27 8.50 -1.23
#